data_3d39015b9bd4a6a5dfe2a315f7c0e433
#
_entry.id   3d39015b9bd4a6a5dfe2a315f7c0e433
#
_cell.length_a   1.000
_cell.length_b   1.000
_cell.length_c   1.000
_cell.angle_alpha   90.00
_cell.angle_beta   90.00
_cell.angle_gamma   90.00
#
_symmetry.space_group_name_H-M   'P 1'
#
loop_
_entity.id
_entity.type
_entity.pdbx_description
1 polymer ?
#
loop_
_entity_poly.entity_id
_entity_poly.type
_entity_poly.pdbx_seq_one_letter_code
_entity_poly.pdbx_strand_id
1 'polypeptide(L)'
;MEIYVNRLLRERGTIMGTLKVVKEVAGEEIELVKVCGTVEREADCLPAGKYRVRIGKCIYHRRKMPFLVPMDSSQCGLCCEARHSHEFGDITAFASLPCAMIQPGNGPFTMSRGSILVGEVHAPGYVLKSHPLFTTLYERIKKAVWRGNVVTLEIKEM
;
A
#
# COMPACT_ATOMS: atom_id res chain seq x y z
N MET A 1 10.63 5.30 -9.24
CA MET A 1 9.34 5.81 -8.76
C MET A 1 9.30 5.73 -7.25
N GLU A 2 9.02 6.82 -6.61
CA GLU A 2 8.96 6.91 -5.16
C GLU A 2 7.58 7.35 -4.72
N ILE A 3 7.05 6.65 -3.73
CA ILE A 3 5.76 6.94 -3.13
C ILE A 3 6.01 7.38 -1.69
N TYR A 4 5.38 8.45 -1.27
CA TYR A 4 5.47 8.96 0.10
C TYR A 4 4.11 8.96 0.74
N VAL A 5 4.04 8.37 1.92
CA VAL A 5 2.85 8.42 2.77
C VAL A 5 3.21 9.21 4.02
N ASN A 6 2.54 10.33 4.22
CA ASN A 6 2.74 11.17 5.40
C ASN A 6 1.56 10.97 6.34
N ARG A 7 1.83 10.43 7.52
CA ARG A 7 0.83 10.27 8.58
C ARG A 7 0.57 11.60 9.24
N LEU A 8 -0.66 12.04 9.24
CA LEU A 8 -1.02 13.38 9.72
C LEU A 8 -1.87 13.38 10.98
N LEU A 9 -2.76 12.43 11.14
CA LEU A 9 -3.75 12.44 12.21
C LEU A 9 -4.07 11.01 12.64
N ARG A 10 -4.18 10.82 13.95
CA ARG A 10 -4.67 9.58 14.55
C ARG A 10 -5.97 9.86 15.27
N GLU A 11 -7.00 9.12 14.92
CA GLU A 11 -8.33 9.29 15.50
C GLU A 11 -9.12 7.99 15.41
N ARG A 12 -9.73 7.59 16.50
CA ARG A 12 -10.61 6.41 16.57
C ARG A 12 -9.97 5.13 16.03
N GLY A 13 -8.70 4.91 16.35
CA GLY A 13 -7.98 3.71 15.94
C GLY A 13 -7.55 3.70 14.48
N THR A 14 -7.65 4.83 13.80
CA THR A 14 -7.21 4.99 12.42
C THR A 14 -6.14 6.06 12.32
N ILE A 15 -5.30 5.91 11.30
CA ILE A 15 -4.27 6.89 10.94
C ILE A 15 -4.64 7.43 9.58
N MET A 16 -4.84 8.74 9.51
CA MET A 16 -5.13 9.42 8.26
C MET A 16 -3.91 10.19 7.79
N GLY A 17 -3.69 10.18 6.51
CA GLY A 17 -2.53 10.84 5.93
C GLY A 17 -2.74 11.19 4.47
N THR A 18 -1.62 11.47 3.83
CA THR A 18 -1.59 11.80 2.40
C THR A 18 -0.59 10.93 1.69
N LEU A 19 -0.85 10.66 0.42
CA LEU A 19 0.03 9.91 -0.46
C LEU A 19 0.35 10.76 -1.67
N LYS A 20 1.63 10.80 -2.04
CA LYS A 20 2.06 11.40 -3.29
C LYS A 20 3.04 10.49 -4.01
N VAL A 21 3.07 10.56 -5.32
CA VAL A 21 4.01 9.83 -6.17
C VAL A 21 4.95 10.83 -6.80
N VAL A 22 6.24 10.55 -6.67
CA VAL A 22 7.29 11.42 -7.18
C VAL A 22 8.19 10.62 -8.12
N LYS A 23 8.58 11.22 -9.21
CA LYS A 23 9.58 10.69 -10.12
C LYS A 23 10.64 11.75 -10.37
N GLU A 24 11.89 11.32 -10.35
CA GLU A 24 13.01 12.18 -10.73
C GLU A 24 13.19 12.14 -12.25
N VAL A 25 13.19 13.30 -12.87
CA VAL A 25 13.46 13.46 -14.29
C VAL A 25 14.50 14.58 -14.45
N ALA A 26 15.65 14.24 -15.03
CA ALA A 26 16.75 15.19 -15.26
C ALA A 26 17.20 15.92 -13.98
N GLY A 27 17.21 15.22 -12.85
CA GLY A 27 17.61 15.77 -11.56
C GLY A 27 16.52 16.56 -10.82
N GLU A 28 15.35 16.70 -11.40
CA GLU A 28 14.21 17.34 -10.77
C GLU A 28 13.15 16.32 -10.35
N GLU A 29 12.55 16.53 -9.19
CA GLU A 29 11.43 15.74 -8.73
C GLU A 29 10.14 16.23 -9.38
N ILE A 30 9.42 15.31 -10.01
CA ILE A 30 8.14 15.59 -10.66
C ILE A 30 7.06 14.75 -9.98
N GLU A 31 6.05 15.43 -9.45
CA GLU A 31 4.88 14.77 -8.91
C GLU A 31 4.03 14.21 -10.05
N LEU A 32 3.84 12.88 -10.07
CA LEU A 32 3.13 12.18 -11.14
C LEU A 32 1.64 12.00 -10.85
N VAL A 33 1.29 11.90 -9.58
CA VAL A 33 -0.08 11.68 -9.13
C VAL A 33 -0.40 12.74 -8.10
N LYS A 34 -1.52 13.38 -8.27
CA LYS A 34 -2.02 14.34 -7.30
C LYS A 34 -2.16 13.66 -5.93
N VAL A 35 -1.85 14.41 -4.89
CA VAL A 35 -1.97 13.96 -3.51
C VAL A 35 -3.38 13.43 -3.26
N CYS A 36 -3.45 12.21 -2.75
CA CYS A 36 -4.70 11.62 -2.27
C CYS A 36 -4.58 11.32 -0.78
N GLY A 37 -5.71 11.03 -0.15
CA GLY A 37 -5.74 10.64 1.25
C GLY A 37 -5.37 9.18 1.45
N THR A 38 -4.94 8.86 2.66
CA THR A 38 -4.67 7.49 3.10
C THR A 38 -5.35 7.22 4.43
N VAL A 39 -5.73 5.96 4.63
CA VAL A 39 -6.20 5.47 5.91
C VAL A 39 -5.46 4.18 6.23
N GLU A 40 -4.94 4.10 7.44
CA GLU A 40 -4.34 2.90 8.02
C GLU A 40 -5.04 2.56 9.31
N ARG A 41 -5.06 1.28 9.65
CA ARG A 41 -5.56 0.85 10.96
C ARG A 41 -4.41 0.91 11.96
N GLU A 42 -4.58 1.68 13.03
CA GLU A 42 -3.51 1.94 13.99
C GLU A 42 -2.99 0.66 14.67
N ALA A 43 -3.90 -0.25 14.99
CA ALA A 43 -3.55 -1.47 15.74
C ALA A 43 -2.53 -2.37 15.04
N ASP A 44 -2.50 -2.37 13.72
CA ASP A 44 -1.62 -3.25 12.95
C ASP A 44 -0.93 -2.54 11.77
N CYS A 45 -0.76 -1.23 11.85
CA CYS A 45 -0.07 -0.48 10.82
C CYS A 45 1.42 -0.86 10.75
N LEU A 46 2.00 -0.68 9.57
CA LEU A 46 3.43 -0.87 9.40
C LEU A 46 4.23 0.21 10.15
N PRO A 47 5.42 -0.13 10.64
CA PRO A 47 6.32 0.90 11.18
C PRO A 47 6.66 1.95 10.12
N ALA A 48 6.88 3.18 10.56
CA ALA A 48 7.43 4.21 9.68
C ALA A 48 8.77 3.73 9.10
N GLY A 49 9.01 4.06 7.85
CA GLY A 49 10.22 3.61 7.16
C GLY A 49 9.98 3.36 5.69
N LYS A 50 10.94 2.76 5.05
CA LYS A 50 10.95 2.56 3.60
C LYS A 50 10.68 1.11 3.24
N TYR A 51 9.81 0.93 2.27
CA TYR A 51 9.36 -0.37 1.78
C TYR A 51 9.54 -0.44 0.27
N ARG A 52 9.74 -1.65 -0.23
CA ARG A 52 9.67 -1.91 -1.67
C ARG A 52 8.23 -2.26 -2.01
N VAL A 53 7.76 -1.75 -3.13
CA VAL A 53 6.44 -2.12 -3.67
C VAL A 53 6.63 -3.19 -4.72
N ARG A 54 6.02 -4.35 -4.50
CA ARG A 54 6.06 -5.48 -5.43
C ARG A 54 4.65 -5.87 -5.84
N ILE A 55 4.48 -6.21 -7.10
CA ILE A 55 3.19 -6.69 -7.59
C ILE A 55 3.17 -8.20 -7.47
N GLY A 56 2.14 -8.71 -6.81
CA GLY A 56 1.94 -10.13 -6.62
C GLY A 56 0.47 -10.49 -6.61
N LYS A 57 0.19 -11.77 -6.76
CA LYS A 57 -1.17 -12.28 -6.76
C LYS A 57 -1.75 -12.29 -5.35
N CYS A 58 -2.93 -11.76 -5.20
CA CYS A 58 -3.64 -11.74 -3.93
C CYS A 58 -4.91 -12.58 -4.00
N ILE A 59 -5.02 -13.57 -3.11
CA ILE A 59 -6.19 -14.46 -3.05
C ILE A 59 -7.45 -13.70 -2.66
N TYR A 60 -7.33 -12.79 -1.69
CA TYR A 60 -8.47 -12.00 -1.23
C TYR A 60 -9.12 -11.17 -2.32
N HIS A 61 -8.29 -10.47 -3.08
CA HIS A 61 -8.76 -9.59 -4.14
C HIS A 61 -8.92 -10.30 -5.48
N ARG A 62 -8.48 -11.56 -5.57
CA ARG A 62 -8.52 -12.37 -6.79
C ARG A 62 -7.87 -11.68 -7.98
N ARG A 63 -6.82 -10.90 -7.71
CA ARG A 63 -6.07 -10.14 -8.71
C ARG A 63 -4.66 -9.85 -8.21
N LYS A 64 -3.82 -9.33 -9.09
CA LYS A 64 -2.52 -8.82 -8.70
C LYS A 64 -2.68 -7.51 -7.93
N MET A 65 -1.93 -7.37 -6.85
CA MET A 65 -1.97 -6.22 -5.95
C MET A 65 -0.56 -5.73 -5.65
N PRO A 66 -0.42 -4.43 -5.29
CA PRO A 66 0.88 -3.88 -4.88
C PRO A 66 1.13 -4.16 -3.40
N PHE A 67 2.05 -5.08 -3.15
CA PHE A 67 2.46 -5.47 -1.79
C PHE A 67 3.61 -4.62 -1.28
N LEU A 68 3.61 -4.37 0.03
CA LEU A 68 4.65 -3.63 0.74
C LEU A 68 5.60 -4.62 1.41
N VAL A 69 6.86 -4.56 1.01
CA VAL A 69 7.90 -5.50 1.46
C VAL A 69 9.06 -4.70 2.04
N PRO A 70 9.63 -5.13 3.20
CA PRO A 70 10.83 -4.46 3.74
C PRO A 70 11.95 -4.37 2.71
N MET A 71 12.68 -3.26 2.71
CA MET A 71 13.72 -3.00 1.70
C MET A 71 14.85 -4.03 1.70
N ASP A 72 15.18 -4.57 2.86
CA ASP A 72 16.28 -5.50 3.07
C ASP A 72 15.84 -6.97 3.02
N SER A 73 14.59 -7.23 2.66
CA SER A 73 14.03 -8.57 2.66
C SER A 73 13.19 -8.80 1.40
N SER A 74 13.11 -10.06 0.98
CA SER A 74 12.18 -10.49 -0.06
C SER A 74 10.78 -10.77 0.50
N GLN A 75 10.64 -10.80 1.82
CA GLN A 75 9.39 -11.09 2.52
C GLN A 75 8.74 -9.81 3.00
N CYS A 76 7.42 -9.76 3.01
CA CYS A 76 6.71 -8.64 3.63
C CYS A 76 6.83 -8.74 5.16
N GLY A 77 6.71 -7.58 5.85
CA GLY A 77 6.87 -7.54 7.30
C GLY A 77 5.79 -8.26 8.10
N LEU A 78 4.67 -8.60 7.49
CA LEU A 78 3.51 -9.17 8.18
C LEU A 78 3.09 -10.54 7.69
N CYS A 79 3.66 -11.04 6.61
CA CYS A 79 3.37 -12.38 6.12
C CYS A 79 4.67 -13.14 5.87
N CYS A 80 4.60 -14.44 5.93
CA CYS A 80 5.75 -15.28 5.67
C CYS A 80 5.91 -15.52 4.16
N GLU A 81 7.12 -15.89 3.77
CA GLU A 81 7.43 -16.24 2.39
C GLU A 81 6.52 -17.36 1.87
N ALA A 82 6.21 -18.34 2.72
CA ALA A 82 5.31 -19.42 2.38
C ALA A 82 3.96 -18.92 1.86
N ARG A 83 3.49 -17.79 2.35
CA ARG A 83 2.24 -17.21 1.91
C ARG A 83 2.31 -16.70 0.48
N HIS A 84 3.40 -16.06 0.11
CA HIS A 84 3.60 -15.57 -1.26
C HIS A 84 3.96 -16.69 -2.23
N SER A 85 4.70 -17.70 -1.76
CA SER A 85 5.12 -18.84 -2.56
C SER A 85 4.04 -19.90 -2.70
N HIS A 86 3.10 -19.95 -1.76
CA HIS A 86 1.99 -20.90 -1.78
C HIS A 86 0.78 -20.33 -2.51
N GLU A 87 0.95 -19.97 -3.77
CA GLU A 87 -0.20 -19.65 -4.61
C GLU A 87 -1.20 -20.81 -4.67
N PHE A 88 -0.70 -22.02 -4.43
CA PHE A 88 -1.46 -23.25 -4.44
C PHE A 88 -1.46 -23.95 -3.10
N GLY A 89 -0.99 -23.27 -2.06
CA GLY A 89 -0.87 -23.84 -0.75
C GLY A 89 -2.14 -23.73 0.08
N ASP A 90 -1.96 -23.75 1.38
CA ASP A 90 -3.06 -23.74 2.34
C ASP A 90 -3.80 -22.39 2.31
N ILE A 91 -5.02 -22.41 1.78
CA ILE A 91 -5.90 -21.24 1.71
C ILE A 91 -6.20 -20.70 3.11
N THR A 92 -6.24 -21.56 4.10
CA THR A 92 -6.47 -21.13 5.49
C THR A 92 -5.34 -20.24 6.00
N ALA A 93 -4.09 -20.54 5.64
CA ALA A 93 -2.96 -19.70 6.00
C ALA A 93 -3.08 -18.31 5.37
N PHE A 94 -3.52 -18.23 4.12
CA PHE A 94 -3.79 -16.94 3.47
C PHE A 94 -4.90 -16.19 4.16
N ALA A 95 -5.96 -16.87 4.56
CA ALA A 95 -7.10 -16.25 5.22
C ALA A 95 -6.74 -15.70 6.59
N SER A 96 -5.88 -16.40 7.34
CA SER A 96 -5.53 -16.03 8.70
C SER A 96 -4.49 -14.90 8.80
N LEU A 97 -3.65 -14.72 7.77
CA LEU A 97 -2.53 -13.77 7.80
C LEU A 97 -2.40 -13.00 6.47
N PRO A 98 -3.28 -12.04 6.22
CA PRO A 98 -3.20 -11.25 5.00
C PRO A 98 -1.92 -10.41 4.93
N CYS A 99 -1.44 -10.15 3.71
CA CYS A 99 -0.24 -9.36 3.48
C CYS A 99 -0.55 -7.88 3.44
N ALA A 100 0.42 -7.07 3.83
CA ALA A 100 0.33 -5.62 3.73
C ALA A 100 0.37 -5.20 2.25
N MET A 101 -0.52 -4.30 1.86
CA MET A 101 -0.61 -3.83 0.49
C MET A 101 -1.21 -2.43 0.44
N ILE A 102 -1.03 -1.76 -0.69
CA ILE A 102 -1.85 -0.61 -1.02
C ILE A 102 -3.15 -1.18 -1.61
N GLN A 103 -4.28 -0.79 -1.07
CA GLN A 103 -5.55 -1.38 -1.49
C GLN A 103 -6.69 -0.37 -1.57
N PRO A 104 -7.73 -0.66 -2.36
CA PRO A 104 -8.98 0.09 -2.32
C PRO A 104 -9.88 -0.41 -1.20
N GLY A 105 -10.83 0.40 -0.81
CA GLY A 105 -11.85 0.06 0.18
C GLY A 105 -12.51 1.30 0.75
N ASN A 106 -13.42 1.12 1.69
CA ASN A 106 -14.17 2.22 2.28
C ASN A 106 -13.67 2.64 3.66
N GLY A 107 -13.15 1.71 4.42
CA GLY A 107 -12.73 1.97 5.78
C GLY A 107 -11.91 0.83 6.38
N PRO A 108 -11.57 0.91 7.67
CA PRO A 108 -10.59 0.02 8.28
C PRO A 108 -11.02 -1.44 8.34
N PHE A 109 -12.31 -1.74 8.32
CA PHE A 109 -12.81 -3.12 8.36
C PHE A 109 -12.58 -3.90 7.07
N THR A 110 -12.28 -3.20 5.98
CA THR A 110 -12.02 -3.83 4.68
C THR A 110 -10.54 -4.04 4.40
N MET A 111 -9.68 -3.71 5.36
CA MET A 111 -8.23 -3.68 5.17
C MET A 111 -7.55 -4.96 5.63
N SER A 112 -6.56 -5.41 4.86
CA SER A 112 -5.58 -6.38 5.32
C SER A 112 -4.63 -5.76 6.33
N ARG A 113 -4.00 -6.59 7.17
CA ARG A 113 -3.04 -6.11 8.17
C ARG A 113 -1.93 -5.29 7.55
N GLY A 114 -1.66 -4.13 8.15
CA GLY A 114 -0.60 -3.23 7.70
C GLY A 114 -0.86 -2.53 6.38
N SER A 115 -2.03 -2.72 5.80
CA SER A 115 -2.35 -2.14 4.51
C SER A 115 -2.62 -0.64 4.58
N ILE A 116 -2.46 0.00 3.44
CA ILE A 116 -2.73 1.42 3.25
C ILE A 116 -3.89 1.55 2.29
N LEU A 117 -4.97 2.10 2.79
CA LEU A 117 -6.17 2.38 2.02
C LEU A 117 -6.03 3.75 1.38
N VAL A 118 -6.23 3.84 0.08
CA VAL A 118 -6.14 5.11 -0.66
C VAL A 118 -7.51 5.61 -1.06
N GLY A 119 -7.67 6.92 -1.06
CA GLY A 119 -8.93 7.54 -1.45
C GLY A 119 -8.98 9.01 -1.03
N GLU A 120 -10.16 9.59 -1.11
CA GLU A 120 -10.44 10.92 -0.61
C GLU A 120 -10.98 10.78 0.82
N VAL A 121 -10.25 11.28 1.80
CA VAL A 121 -10.67 11.19 3.20
C VAL A 121 -11.93 12.04 3.41
N HIS A 122 -13.01 11.40 3.82
CA HIS A 122 -14.31 12.05 4.01
C HIS A 122 -14.65 12.23 5.50
N ALA A 123 -14.34 11.23 6.31
CA ALA A 123 -14.57 11.24 7.75
C ALA A 123 -13.45 10.42 8.39
N PRO A 124 -13.25 10.52 9.70
CA PRO A 124 -12.21 9.71 10.37
C PRO A 124 -12.34 8.22 10.04
N GLY A 125 -11.32 7.69 9.37
CA GLY A 125 -11.26 6.29 8.99
C GLY A 125 -12.01 5.89 7.72
N TYR A 126 -12.64 6.83 7.03
CA TYR A 126 -13.42 6.53 5.81
C TYR A 126 -12.95 7.32 4.62
N VAL A 127 -12.93 6.67 3.46
CA VAL A 127 -12.55 7.30 2.20
C VAL A 127 -13.63 7.13 1.14
N LEU A 128 -13.68 8.10 0.24
CA LEU A 128 -14.49 8.07 -0.98
C LEU A 128 -13.57 7.94 -2.20
N LYS A 129 -14.13 7.57 -3.32
CA LYS A 129 -13.42 7.48 -4.61
C LYS A 129 -12.18 6.59 -4.55
N SER A 130 -12.20 5.60 -3.67
CA SER A 130 -11.03 4.74 -3.44
C SER A 130 -10.66 3.92 -4.68
N HIS A 131 -11.62 3.30 -5.34
CA HIS A 131 -11.36 2.47 -6.51
C HIS A 131 -10.73 3.24 -7.68
N PRO A 132 -11.27 4.41 -8.09
CA PRO A 132 -10.65 5.20 -9.16
C PRO A 132 -9.22 5.65 -8.81
N LEU A 133 -9.02 6.13 -7.59
CA LEU A 133 -7.70 6.58 -7.14
C LEU A 133 -6.72 5.41 -7.06
N PHE A 134 -7.17 4.27 -6.53
CA PHE A 134 -6.36 3.06 -6.49
C PHE A 134 -5.99 2.60 -7.92
N THR A 135 -6.95 2.57 -8.83
CA THR A 135 -6.69 2.13 -10.21
C THR A 135 -5.64 3.00 -10.87
N THR A 136 -5.73 4.31 -10.71
CA THR A 136 -4.75 5.25 -11.26
C THR A 136 -3.36 4.99 -10.69
N LEU A 137 -3.25 4.83 -9.38
CA LEU A 137 -1.99 4.54 -8.71
C LEU A 137 -1.44 3.18 -9.12
N TYR A 138 -2.28 2.15 -9.13
CA TYR A 138 -1.88 0.80 -9.51
C TYR A 138 -1.32 0.74 -10.93
N GLU A 139 -1.96 1.41 -11.89
CA GLU A 139 -1.47 1.44 -13.27
C GLU A 139 -0.09 2.08 -13.38
N ARG A 140 0.19 3.11 -12.59
CA ARG A 140 1.51 3.74 -12.57
C ARG A 140 2.57 2.82 -11.96
N ILE A 141 2.23 2.15 -10.87
CA ILE A 141 3.12 1.17 -10.23
C ILE A 141 3.42 0.03 -11.20
N LYS A 142 2.39 -0.51 -11.82
CA LYS A 142 2.49 -1.60 -12.78
C LYS A 142 3.42 -1.25 -13.94
N LYS A 143 3.26 -0.07 -14.51
CA LYS A 143 4.15 0.40 -15.59
C LYS A 143 5.60 0.53 -15.14
N ALA A 144 5.85 1.06 -13.96
CA ALA A 144 7.19 1.20 -13.42
C ALA A 144 7.84 -0.16 -13.19
N VAL A 145 7.13 -1.10 -12.60
CA VAL A 145 7.61 -2.47 -12.37
C VAL A 145 7.89 -3.17 -13.70
N TRP A 146 7.01 -3.01 -14.65
CA TRP A 146 7.15 -3.64 -15.99
C TRP A 146 8.37 -3.14 -16.75
N ARG A 147 8.75 -1.88 -16.54
CA ARG A 147 9.95 -1.29 -17.13
C ARG A 147 11.25 -1.66 -16.39
N GLY A 148 11.15 -2.50 -15.35
CA GLY A 148 12.30 -2.89 -14.54
C GLY A 148 12.71 -1.87 -13.49
N ASN A 149 11.90 -0.84 -13.25
CA ASN A 149 12.19 0.16 -12.24
C ASN A 149 11.83 -0.34 -10.83
N VAL A 150 12.62 0.04 -9.86
CA VAL A 150 12.31 -0.21 -8.46
C VAL A 150 11.28 0.81 -8.01
N VAL A 151 10.21 0.34 -7.38
CA VAL A 151 9.18 1.20 -6.78
C VAL A 151 9.32 1.11 -5.27
N THR A 152 9.44 2.25 -4.62
CA THR A 152 9.56 2.35 -3.17
C THR A 152 8.43 3.18 -2.58
N LEU A 153 8.07 2.85 -1.34
CA LEU A 153 7.11 3.62 -0.55
C LEU A 153 7.74 3.92 0.80
N GLU A 154 7.76 5.18 1.17
CA GLU A 154 8.26 5.60 2.48
C GLU A 154 7.11 6.14 3.31
N ILE A 155 6.95 5.58 4.51
CA ILE A 155 5.97 6.03 5.49
C ILE A 155 6.68 6.97 6.46
N LYS A 156 6.18 8.20 6.54
CA LYS A 156 6.72 9.24 7.41
C LYS A 156 5.71 9.61 8.49
N GLU A 157 6.20 9.63 9.73
CA GLU A 157 5.44 10.22 10.84
C GLU A 157 5.57 11.74 10.82
N MET A 158 4.53 12.38 11.30
CA MET A 158 4.59 13.81 11.56
C MET A 158 5.44 14.12 12.78
#